data_fe684cf4e4d23cf8ff3225e99b04b5a0
#
_entry.id   fe684cf4e4d23cf8ff3225e99b04b5a0
#
_cell.length_a   1.000
_cell.length_b   1.000
_cell.length_c   1.000
_cell.angle_alpha   90.00
_cell.angle_beta   90.00
_cell.angle_gamma   90.00
#
_symmetry.space_group_name_H-M   'P 1'
#
loop_
_entity.id
_entity.type
_entity.pdbx_description
1 polymer ?
#
loop_
_entity_poly.entity_id
_entity_poly.type
_entity_poly.pdbx_seq_one_letter_code
_entity_poly.pdbx_strand_id
1 'polypeptide(L)'
;MKKMFFALIASFALSSAVFGAKYKELPDNIQFQNAGGSVIEIISYGCIYCYHHHKAHTLANAKKLGASVEVWQVEQMAPFGADFAKILAFARAIDTKNEDDITDEGSVTKSIMDAYFEATFVLRASFKNANEFYAPALAIFEKAGHVVSINDIQNYSESDAGKAYLERSAQGLEVAKIVGTPAFVVNGKYVLENSQIKSEEDFTNIVKELLAK
;
A
#
# COMPACT_ATOMS: atom_id res chain seq x y z
N MET A 1 -34.74 3.75 -67.08
CA MET A 1 -35.31 3.79 -65.70
C MET A 1 -34.32 3.03 -64.78
N LYS A 2 -33.44 3.78 -64.12
CA LYS A 2 -32.43 3.21 -63.19
C LYS A 2 -33.00 3.26 -61.79
N LYS A 3 -33.21 2.10 -61.17
CA LYS A 3 -33.63 1.98 -59.77
C LYS A 3 -32.39 2.10 -58.87
N MET A 4 -32.28 3.21 -58.13
CA MET A 4 -31.28 3.37 -57.05
C MET A 4 -31.77 2.64 -55.82
N PHE A 5 -31.01 1.64 -55.36
CA PHE A 5 -31.16 1.01 -54.05
C PHE A 5 -30.39 1.84 -53.01
N PHE A 6 -31.11 2.50 -52.10
CA PHE A 6 -30.52 3.07 -50.90
C PHE A 6 -30.34 1.97 -49.87
N ALA A 7 -29.10 1.59 -49.58
CA ALA A 7 -28.79 0.76 -48.47
C ALA A 7 -28.72 1.60 -47.19
N LEU A 8 -29.63 1.36 -46.28
CA LEU A 8 -29.67 1.97 -44.95
C LEU A 8 -28.66 1.22 -44.07
N ILE A 9 -27.50 1.84 -43.80
CA ILE A 9 -26.54 1.31 -42.84
C ILE A 9 -27.03 1.75 -41.46
N ALA A 10 -27.66 0.83 -40.73
CA ALA A 10 -27.94 1.00 -39.31
C ALA A 10 -26.68 0.94 -38.50
N SER A 11 -26.13 2.08 -38.11
CA SER A 11 -25.03 2.16 -37.15
C SER A 11 -25.55 1.76 -35.78
N PHE A 12 -25.28 0.53 -35.36
CA PHE A 12 -25.43 0.10 -33.97
C PHE A 12 -24.33 0.80 -33.17
N ALA A 13 -24.69 1.91 -32.54
CA ALA A 13 -23.86 2.48 -31.48
C ALA A 13 -23.93 1.49 -30.27
N LEU A 14 -22.89 0.66 -30.09
CA LEU A 14 -22.67 0.01 -28.83
C LEU A 14 -22.47 1.10 -27.77
N SER A 15 -23.52 1.39 -27.03
CA SER A 15 -23.40 2.09 -25.76
C SER A 15 -22.69 1.13 -24.80
N SER A 16 -21.37 1.19 -24.76
CA SER A 16 -20.59 0.64 -23.67
C SER A 16 -21.08 1.33 -22.39
N ALA A 17 -21.84 0.59 -21.58
CA ALA A 17 -22.17 1.01 -20.23
C ALA A 17 -20.82 1.34 -19.55
N VAL A 18 -20.63 2.59 -19.19
CA VAL A 18 -19.47 3.04 -18.40
C VAL A 18 -19.72 2.51 -16.99
N PHE A 19 -19.46 1.23 -16.77
CA PHE A 19 -19.16 0.74 -15.44
C PHE A 19 -17.92 1.49 -15.00
N GLY A 20 -17.95 2.18 -13.85
CA GLY A 20 -16.80 2.93 -13.34
C GLY A 20 -15.56 2.05 -13.42
N ALA A 21 -14.45 2.57 -13.96
CA ALA A 21 -13.24 1.81 -14.13
C ALA A 21 -12.78 1.29 -12.76
N LYS A 22 -12.48 -0.01 -12.66
CA LYS A 22 -12.07 -0.66 -11.40
C LYS A 22 -10.68 -0.21 -10.95
N TYR A 23 -9.90 0.32 -11.86
CA TYR A 23 -8.54 0.83 -11.64
C TYR A 23 -8.25 1.94 -12.65
N LYS A 24 -7.19 2.71 -12.36
CA LYS A 24 -6.61 3.72 -13.25
C LYS A 24 -5.18 3.35 -13.57
N GLU A 25 -4.72 3.70 -14.76
CA GLU A 25 -3.31 3.71 -15.08
C GLU A 25 -2.68 4.99 -14.51
N LEU A 26 -1.58 4.85 -13.78
CA LEU A 26 -0.84 5.98 -13.25
C LEU A 26 -0.15 6.74 -14.41
N PRO A 27 -0.08 8.07 -14.36
CA PRO A 27 0.74 8.84 -15.28
C PRO A 27 2.21 8.37 -15.28
N ASP A 28 2.86 8.36 -16.43
CA ASP A 28 4.22 7.81 -16.60
C ASP A 28 5.24 8.36 -15.60
N ASN A 29 5.11 9.64 -15.23
CA ASN A 29 6.02 10.31 -14.31
C ASN A 29 5.85 9.91 -12.83
N ILE A 30 4.82 9.11 -12.50
CA ILE A 30 4.55 8.61 -11.14
C ILE A 30 4.39 7.08 -11.11
N GLN A 31 4.70 6.38 -12.19
CA GLN A 31 4.78 4.92 -12.20
C GLN A 31 6.04 4.46 -11.45
N PHE A 32 5.91 3.34 -10.72
CA PHE A 32 7.01 2.78 -9.94
C PHE A 32 7.83 1.85 -10.81
N GLN A 33 9.12 2.17 -10.97
CA GLN A 33 10.03 1.35 -11.74
C GLN A 33 10.34 0.03 -11.01
N ASN A 34 10.58 -1.04 -11.78
CA ASN A 34 10.95 -2.37 -11.26
C ASN A 34 9.94 -3.00 -10.29
N ALA A 35 8.65 -2.62 -10.40
CA ALA A 35 7.57 -3.11 -9.55
C ALA A 35 6.66 -4.14 -10.26
N GLY A 36 7.13 -4.78 -11.34
CA GLY A 36 6.41 -5.86 -12.01
C GLY A 36 6.16 -7.04 -11.08
N GLY A 37 4.95 -7.62 -11.11
CA GLY A 37 4.56 -8.71 -10.23
C GLY A 37 4.33 -8.29 -8.77
N SER A 38 4.22 -6.99 -8.47
CA SER A 38 4.03 -6.49 -7.11
C SER A 38 2.64 -5.90 -6.86
N VAL A 39 2.26 -5.91 -5.58
CA VAL A 39 1.16 -5.09 -5.03
C VAL A 39 1.73 -4.26 -3.89
N ILE A 40 1.66 -2.94 -4.03
CA ILE A 40 2.15 -1.99 -3.06
C ILE A 40 0.95 -1.31 -2.42
N GLU A 41 0.80 -1.45 -1.10
CA GLU A 41 -0.22 -0.73 -0.33
C GLU A 41 0.37 0.56 0.21
N ILE A 42 -0.20 1.69 -0.19
CA ILE A 42 0.17 3.03 0.28
C ILE A 42 -0.79 3.41 1.39
N ILE A 43 -0.26 3.62 2.58
CA ILE A 43 -1.03 3.81 3.81
C ILE A 43 -0.72 5.11 4.54
N SER A 44 -1.59 5.42 5.48
CA SER A 44 -1.26 6.24 6.66
C SER A 44 -1.70 5.50 7.92
N TYR A 45 -0.86 5.44 8.96
CA TYR A 45 -1.25 4.84 10.23
C TYR A 45 -2.45 5.56 10.86
N GLY A 46 -2.72 6.82 10.48
CA GLY A 46 -3.89 7.60 10.89
C GLY A 46 -5.13 7.40 9.99
N CYS A 47 -5.11 6.48 9.04
CA CYS A 47 -6.19 6.23 8.10
C CYS A 47 -7.07 5.05 8.57
N ILE A 48 -8.33 5.32 8.91
CA ILE A 48 -9.27 4.29 9.35
C ILE A 48 -9.52 3.20 8.29
N TYR A 49 -9.55 3.58 7.01
CA TYR A 49 -9.73 2.61 5.92
C TYR A 49 -8.51 1.72 5.74
N CYS A 50 -7.28 2.25 5.97
CA CYS A 50 -6.06 1.43 6.01
C CYS A 50 -6.13 0.39 7.12
N TYR A 51 -6.60 0.78 8.32
CA TYR A 51 -6.85 -0.16 9.42
C TYR A 51 -7.84 -1.26 9.03
N HIS A 52 -8.96 -0.91 8.36
CA HIS A 52 -9.94 -1.91 7.91
C HIS A 52 -9.35 -2.90 6.91
N HIS A 53 -8.58 -2.44 5.92
CA HIS A 53 -7.92 -3.31 4.95
C HIS A 53 -6.84 -4.18 5.61
N HIS A 54 -6.10 -3.63 6.56
CA HIS A 54 -5.13 -4.39 7.35
C HIS A 54 -5.81 -5.53 8.15
N LYS A 55 -6.91 -5.23 8.84
CA LYS A 55 -7.71 -6.25 9.57
C LYS A 55 -8.36 -7.28 8.65
N ALA A 56 -8.68 -6.92 7.43
CA ALA A 56 -9.19 -7.83 6.40
C ALA A 56 -8.08 -8.64 5.70
N HIS A 57 -6.82 -8.48 6.11
CA HIS A 57 -5.66 -9.17 5.52
C HIS A 57 -5.55 -9.00 3.99
N THR A 58 -5.88 -7.79 3.49
CA THR A 58 -5.98 -7.52 2.05
C THR A 58 -4.67 -7.81 1.30
N LEU A 59 -3.50 -7.42 1.85
CA LEU A 59 -2.20 -7.74 1.26
C LEU A 59 -1.90 -9.24 1.24
N ALA A 60 -2.32 -9.99 2.25
CA ALA A 60 -2.15 -11.45 2.28
C ALA A 60 -2.91 -12.12 1.13
N ASN A 61 -4.05 -11.56 0.72
CA ASN A 61 -4.78 -12.05 -0.44
C ASN A 61 -4.05 -11.78 -1.77
N ALA A 62 -3.39 -10.61 -1.90
CA ALA A 62 -2.50 -10.35 -3.03
C ALA A 62 -1.30 -11.32 -3.06
N LYS A 63 -0.70 -11.61 -1.91
CA LYS A 63 0.39 -12.58 -1.78
C LYS A 63 -0.02 -13.99 -2.24
N LYS A 64 -1.23 -14.44 -1.91
CA LYS A 64 -1.77 -15.74 -2.36
C LYS A 64 -1.92 -15.83 -3.88
N LEU A 65 -1.99 -14.70 -4.58
CA LEU A 65 -2.00 -14.63 -6.05
C LEU A 65 -0.58 -14.67 -6.66
N GLY A 66 0.46 -14.79 -5.84
CA GLY A 66 1.85 -14.81 -6.27
C GLY A 66 2.51 -13.44 -6.40
N ALA A 67 1.85 -12.37 -5.95
CA ALA A 67 2.45 -11.04 -5.94
C ALA A 67 3.53 -10.92 -4.87
N SER A 68 4.60 -10.17 -5.15
CA SER A 68 5.41 -9.58 -4.10
C SER A 68 4.62 -8.43 -3.46
N VAL A 69 4.69 -8.26 -2.14
CA VAL A 69 3.89 -7.25 -1.44
C VAL A 69 4.78 -6.30 -0.65
N GLU A 70 4.43 -5.02 -0.70
CA GLU A 70 5.08 -3.97 0.07
C GLU A 70 4.04 -3.04 0.70
N VAL A 71 4.43 -2.35 1.77
CA VAL A 71 3.64 -1.29 2.41
C VAL A 71 4.47 -0.02 2.50
N TRP A 72 3.88 1.11 2.10
CA TRP A 72 4.54 2.41 2.12
C TRP A 72 3.70 3.43 2.90
N GLN A 73 4.29 4.03 3.93
CA GLN A 73 3.67 5.10 4.71
C GLN A 73 3.79 6.44 3.99
N VAL A 74 2.67 7.14 3.82
CA VAL A 74 2.70 8.54 3.38
C VAL A 74 3.08 9.44 4.56
N GLU A 75 4.27 10.01 4.52
CA GLU A 75 4.85 10.77 5.64
C GLU A 75 4.01 11.98 6.06
N GLN A 76 3.35 12.64 5.11
CA GLN A 76 2.62 13.89 5.30
C GLN A 76 1.18 13.70 5.80
N MET A 77 0.67 12.47 5.88
CA MET A 77 -0.74 12.21 6.18
C MET A 77 -1.06 11.93 7.66
N ALA A 78 -0.09 12.01 8.56
CA ALA A 78 -0.30 11.85 10.00
C ALA A 78 0.79 12.60 10.79
N PRO A 79 0.55 12.99 12.06
CA PRO A 79 1.47 13.81 12.84
C PRO A 79 2.91 13.29 12.91
N PHE A 80 3.12 11.99 13.04
CA PHE A 80 4.42 11.32 13.08
C PHE A 80 4.64 10.42 11.85
N GLY A 81 4.08 10.81 10.69
CA GLY A 81 4.12 9.99 9.48
C GLY A 81 5.54 9.71 9.00
N ALA A 82 6.45 10.68 9.06
CA ALA A 82 7.85 10.51 8.72
C ALA A 82 8.58 9.56 9.71
N ASP A 83 8.27 9.65 10.99
CA ASP A 83 8.82 8.71 11.99
C ASP A 83 8.30 7.29 11.76
N PHE A 84 7.01 7.15 11.42
CA PHE A 84 6.44 5.84 11.11
C PHE A 84 7.06 5.23 9.84
N ALA A 85 7.33 6.03 8.81
CA ALA A 85 8.04 5.56 7.63
C ALA A 85 9.43 5.01 7.96
N LYS A 86 10.20 5.69 8.86
CA LYS A 86 11.50 5.20 9.34
C LYS A 86 11.39 3.90 10.14
N ILE A 87 10.38 3.81 11.01
CA ILE A 87 10.09 2.59 11.77
C ILE A 87 9.78 1.42 10.82
N LEU A 88 8.95 1.63 9.80
CA LEU A 88 8.64 0.60 8.80
C LEU A 88 9.86 0.21 7.98
N ALA A 89 10.71 1.17 7.59
CA ALA A 89 11.95 0.90 6.87
C ALA A 89 12.87 -0.05 7.68
N PHE A 90 13.00 0.22 8.98
CA PHE A 90 13.82 -0.59 9.88
C PHE A 90 13.21 -1.98 10.12
N ALA A 91 11.90 -2.03 10.38
CA ALA A 91 11.16 -3.30 10.55
C ALA A 91 11.28 -4.19 9.30
N ARG A 92 11.12 -3.59 8.13
CA ARG A 92 11.25 -4.30 6.85
C ARG A 92 12.65 -4.85 6.60
N ALA A 93 13.68 -4.16 7.08
CA ALA A 93 15.05 -4.67 7.02
C ALA A 93 15.25 -5.92 7.88
N ILE A 94 14.60 -5.99 9.05
CA ILE A 94 14.60 -7.18 9.91
C ILE A 94 13.90 -8.32 9.20
N ASP A 95 12.66 -8.10 8.70
CA ASP A 95 11.90 -9.11 7.98
C ASP A 95 12.69 -9.65 6.79
N THR A 96 13.30 -8.77 5.99
CA THR A 96 14.12 -9.17 4.85
C THR A 96 15.31 -10.06 5.25
N LYS A 97 15.96 -9.75 6.38
CA LYS A 97 17.08 -10.54 6.90
C LYS A 97 16.61 -11.92 7.40
N ASN A 98 15.40 -11.99 7.93
CA ASN A 98 14.80 -13.23 8.43
C ASN A 98 14.10 -14.04 7.33
N GLU A 99 14.06 -13.52 6.10
CA GLU A 99 13.27 -14.06 4.97
C GLU A 99 11.76 -14.08 5.23
N ASP A 100 11.26 -13.22 6.14
CA ASP A 100 9.85 -13.05 6.42
C ASP A 100 9.19 -12.09 5.41
N ASP A 101 7.98 -12.44 4.99
CA ASP A 101 7.11 -11.54 4.22
C ASP A 101 6.28 -10.68 5.19
N ILE A 102 5.93 -9.46 4.77
CA ILE A 102 5.11 -8.54 5.60
C ILE A 102 3.71 -9.07 5.93
N THR A 103 3.31 -10.17 5.31
CA THR A 103 2.02 -10.84 5.56
C THR A 103 2.14 -12.04 6.48
N ASP A 104 3.37 -12.44 6.85
CA ASP A 104 3.63 -13.58 7.72
C ASP A 104 3.33 -13.24 9.18
N GLU A 105 2.92 -14.24 9.95
CA GLU A 105 2.63 -14.05 11.37
C GLU A 105 3.88 -13.67 12.19
N GLY A 106 5.08 -14.05 11.74
CA GLY A 106 6.36 -13.68 12.33
C GLY A 106 6.87 -12.29 11.96
N SER A 107 6.25 -11.62 10.98
CA SER A 107 6.72 -10.33 10.48
C SER A 107 6.71 -9.24 11.55
N VAL A 108 7.86 -8.60 11.69
CA VAL A 108 8.02 -7.42 12.56
C VAL A 108 7.25 -6.24 11.98
N THR A 109 7.28 -6.06 10.65
CA THR A 109 6.52 -5.00 9.97
C THR A 109 5.02 -5.15 10.23
N LYS A 110 4.46 -6.36 10.10
CA LYS A 110 3.05 -6.63 10.41
C LYS A 110 2.73 -6.30 11.86
N SER A 111 3.57 -6.75 12.80
CA SER A 111 3.38 -6.49 14.24
C SER A 111 3.43 -5.01 14.59
N ILE A 112 4.30 -4.24 13.93
CA ILE A 112 4.36 -2.77 14.05
C ILE A 112 3.06 -2.14 13.54
N MET A 113 2.59 -2.54 12.35
CA MET A 113 1.33 -2.02 11.79
C MET A 113 0.14 -2.34 12.72
N ASP A 114 0.03 -3.58 13.21
CA ASP A 114 -0.99 -3.98 14.19
C ASP A 114 -0.98 -3.05 15.41
N ALA A 115 0.19 -2.82 16.02
CA ALA A 115 0.32 -2.00 17.22
C ALA A 115 -0.08 -0.53 17.00
N TYR A 116 0.33 0.07 15.88
CA TYR A 116 0.00 1.48 15.60
C TYR A 116 -1.46 1.68 15.20
N PHE A 117 -2.03 0.78 14.43
CA PHE A 117 -3.46 0.81 14.12
C PHE A 117 -4.32 0.57 15.38
N GLU A 118 -3.94 -0.38 16.24
CA GLU A 118 -4.62 -0.62 17.50
C GLU A 118 -4.52 0.61 18.42
N ALA A 119 -3.31 1.17 18.60
CA ALA A 119 -3.11 2.37 19.39
C ALA A 119 -4.00 3.52 18.89
N THR A 120 -4.05 3.74 17.58
CA THR A 120 -4.78 4.87 16.98
C THR A 120 -6.29 4.68 17.03
N PHE A 121 -6.81 3.52 16.60
CA PHE A 121 -8.25 3.35 16.36
C PHE A 121 -8.99 2.63 17.45
N VAL A 122 -8.32 1.79 18.22
CA VAL A 122 -8.94 1.04 19.34
C VAL A 122 -8.69 1.77 20.65
N LEU A 123 -7.43 2.04 20.97
CA LEU A 123 -7.03 2.67 22.23
C LEU A 123 -7.15 4.19 22.21
N ARG A 124 -7.30 4.80 21.02
CA ARG A 124 -7.37 6.24 20.80
C ARG A 124 -6.20 6.99 21.43
N ALA A 125 -5.01 6.41 21.33
CA ALA A 125 -3.79 6.98 21.86
C ALA A 125 -3.46 8.32 21.19
N SER A 126 -2.98 9.25 21.98
CA SER A 126 -2.47 10.54 21.49
C SER A 126 -1.00 10.64 21.88
N PHE A 127 -0.13 10.59 20.92
CA PHE A 127 1.32 10.72 21.12
C PHE A 127 1.68 12.19 21.21
N LYS A 128 2.33 12.61 22.31
CA LYS A 128 2.68 14.02 22.58
C LYS A 128 4.04 14.41 22.01
N ASN A 129 4.91 13.42 21.79
CA ASN A 129 6.28 13.62 21.32
C ASN A 129 6.81 12.35 20.65
N ALA A 130 7.97 12.45 19.99
CA ALA A 130 8.59 11.36 19.29
C ALA A 130 8.89 10.16 20.21
N ASN A 131 9.36 10.37 21.44
CA ASN A 131 9.68 9.25 22.35
C ASN A 131 8.41 8.41 22.65
N GLU A 132 7.29 9.06 22.92
CA GLU A 132 6.00 8.35 23.11
C GLU A 132 5.59 7.63 21.84
N PHE A 133 5.85 8.24 20.66
CA PHE A 133 5.52 7.64 19.39
C PHE A 133 6.36 6.40 19.08
N TYR A 134 7.67 6.42 19.35
CA TYR A 134 8.54 5.27 19.11
C TYR A 134 8.34 4.12 20.11
N ALA A 135 7.80 4.37 21.31
CA ALA A 135 7.70 3.37 22.37
C ALA A 135 7.00 2.05 21.95
N PRO A 136 5.85 2.05 21.25
CA PRO A 136 5.23 0.81 20.77
C PRO A 136 6.14 0.01 19.83
N ALA A 137 6.88 0.69 18.94
CA ALA A 137 7.80 0.03 18.01
C ALA A 137 8.96 -0.63 18.76
N LEU A 138 9.56 0.08 19.71
CA LEU A 138 10.66 -0.46 20.52
C LEU A 138 10.23 -1.72 21.28
N ALA A 139 9.03 -1.74 21.85
CA ALA A 139 8.49 -2.92 22.53
C ALA A 139 8.27 -4.12 21.57
N ILE A 140 7.85 -3.85 20.33
CA ILE A 140 7.72 -4.90 19.30
C ILE A 140 9.08 -5.45 18.89
N PHE A 141 10.08 -4.58 18.67
CA PHE A 141 11.44 -5.03 18.36
C PHE A 141 12.03 -5.89 19.49
N GLU A 142 11.89 -5.47 20.75
CA GLU A 142 12.33 -6.24 21.91
C GLU A 142 11.64 -7.62 21.97
N LYS A 143 10.31 -7.67 21.77
CA LYS A 143 9.56 -8.92 21.71
C LYS A 143 10.02 -9.85 20.59
N ALA A 144 10.47 -9.28 19.47
CA ALA A 144 11.04 -10.03 18.35
C ALA A 144 12.54 -10.40 18.57
N GLY A 145 13.10 -10.12 19.75
CA GLY A 145 14.47 -10.46 20.11
C GLY A 145 15.52 -9.43 19.66
N HIS A 146 15.12 -8.23 19.29
CA HIS A 146 15.99 -7.16 18.84
C HIS A 146 16.05 -6.03 19.87
N VAL A 147 17.22 -5.78 20.46
CA VAL A 147 17.44 -4.60 21.32
C VAL A 147 17.72 -3.41 20.43
N VAL A 148 16.74 -2.53 20.27
CA VAL A 148 16.76 -1.40 19.34
C VAL A 148 16.51 -0.09 20.09
N SER A 149 17.28 0.94 19.77
CA SER A 149 17.04 2.31 20.23
C SER A 149 16.45 3.19 19.11
N ILE A 150 15.92 4.34 19.46
CA ILE A 150 15.48 5.35 18.48
C ILE A 150 16.62 5.75 17.54
N ASN A 151 17.85 5.88 18.10
CA ASN A 151 19.03 6.22 17.30
C ASN A 151 19.36 5.15 16.27
N ASP A 152 19.15 3.87 16.58
CA ASP A 152 19.39 2.79 15.61
C ASP A 152 18.43 2.89 14.41
N ILE A 153 17.17 3.21 14.65
CA ILE A 153 16.16 3.43 13.60
C ILE A 153 16.54 4.67 12.76
N GLN A 154 16.93 5.76 13.42
CA GLN A 154 17.37 6.98 12.74
C GLN A 154 18.62 6.74 11.90
N ASN A 155 19.65 6.09 12.46
CA ASN A 155 20.88 5.77 11.75
C ASN A 155 20.61 4.84 10.56
N TYR A 156 19.70 3.86 10.71
CA TYR A 156 19.31 3.02 9.59
C TYR A 156 18.64 3.85 8.48
N SER A 157 17.78 4.80 8.83
CA SER A 157 17.12 5.66 7.84
C SER A 157 18.12 6.50 7.03
N GLU A 158 19.31 6.77 7.55
CA GLU A 158 20.39 7.48 6.87
C GLU A 158 21.33 6.56 6.07
N SER A 159 21.24 5.25 6.23
CA SER A 159 21.98 4.27 5.42
C SER A 159 21.47 4.23 3.97
N ASP A 160 22.26 3.69 3.06
CA ASP A 160 21.88 3.55 1.65
C ASP A 160 20.58 2.74 1.50
N ALA A 161 20.43 1.65 2.26
CA ALA A 161 19.24 0.81 2.23
C ALA A 161 18.00 1.52 2.79
N GLY A 162 18.16 2.23 3.92
CA GLY A 162 17.10 3.01 4.53
C GLY A 162 16.64 4.15 3.63
N LYS A 163 17.58 4.93 3.08
CA LYS A 163 17.29 6.00 2.10
C LYS A 163 16.56 5.46 0.88
N ALA A 164 17.05 4.36 0.30
CA ALA A 164 16.40 3.75 -0.86
C ALA A 164 14.96 3.30 -0.58
N TYR A 165 14.66 2.79 0.62
CA TYR A 165 13.29 2.48 1.01
C TYR A 165 12.44 3.75 1.14
N LEU A 166 12.93 4.76 1.87
CA LEU A 166 12.19 6.01 2.10
C LEU A 166 11.95 6.78 0.81
N GLU A 167 12.92 6.84 -0.10
CA GLU A 167 12.78 7.46 -1.43
C GLU A 167 11.69 6.76 -2.27
N ARG A 168 11.64 5.42 -2.24
CA ARG A 168 10.55 4.68 -2.91
C ARG A 168 9.20 4.97 -2.25
N SER A 169 9.12 4.89 -0.92
CA SER A 169 7.86 5.11 -0.20
C SER A 169 7.33 6.54 -0.35
N ALA A 170 8.22 7.53 -0.49
CA ALA A 170 7.84 8.92 -0.72
C ALA A 170 7.05 9.12 -2.03
N GLN A 171 7.25 8.25 -3.04
CA GLN A 171 6.48 8.26 -4.29
C GLN A 171 4.99 7.97 -4.03
N GLY A 172 4.67 7.30 -2.94
CA GLY A 172 3.30 7.01 -2.52
C GLY A 172 2.44 8.27 -2.31
N LEU A 173 3.05 9.41 -1.99
CA LEU A 173 2.31 10.68 -1.84
C LEU A 173 1.59 11.08 -3.13
N GLU A 174 2.23 10.95 -4.28
CA GLU A 174 1.62 11.35 -5.56
C GLU A 174 0.43 10.44 -5.91
N VAL A 175 0.52 9.15 -5.61
CA VAL A 175 -0.60 8.22 -5.78
C VAL A 175 -1.73 8.53 -4.78
N ALA A 176 -1.39 8.81 -3.52
CA ALA A 176 -2.37 9.16 -2.49
C ALA A 176 -3.13 10.45 -2.82
N LYS A 177 -2.54 11.40 -3.56
CA LYS A 177 -3.24 12.59 -4.07
C LYS A 177 -4.32 12.26 -5.10
N ILE A 178 -4.20 11.12 -5.82
CA ILE A 178 -5.15 10.70 -6.86
C ILE A 178 -6.34 9.95 -6.26
N VAL A 179 -6.08 9.01 -5.35
CA VAL A 179 -7.13 8.08 -4.86
C VAL A 179 -7.29 8.05 -3.33
N GLY A 180 -6.47 8.79 -2.59
CA GLY A 180 -6.44 8.74 -1.12
C GLY A 180 -5.66 7.54 -0.60
N THR A 181 -5.83 7.24 0.71
CA THR A 181 -5.29 6.03 1.35
C THR A 181 -6.43 5.18 1.93
N PRO A 182 -6.30 3.83 1.93
CA PRO A 182 -5.21 3.09 1.31
C PRO A 182 -5.24 3.23 -0.22
N ALA A 183 -4.08 3.16 -0.88
CA ALA A 183 -4.02 3.00 -2.32
C ALA A 183 -3.28 1.71 -2.64
N PHE A 184 -3.81 0.89 -3.53
CA PHE A 184 -3.17 -0.35 -3.97
C PHE A 184 -2.66 -0.16 -5.40
N VAL A 185 -1.33 -0.23 -5.55
CA VAL A 185 -0.68 -0.12 -6.85
C VAL A 185 -0.19 -1.49 -7.28
N VAL A 186 -0.62 -1.93 -8.46
CA VAL A 186 -0.25 -3.22 -9.05
C VAL A 186 0.70 -3.00 -10.21
N ASN A 187 1.76 -3.82 -10.28
CA ASN A 187 2.82 -3.73 -11.29
C ASN A 187 3.51 -2.35 -11.36
N GLY A 188 3.39 -1.55 -10.30
CA GLY A 188 3.91 -0.18 -10.26
C GLY A 188 3.17 0.80 -11.19
N LYS A 189 2.13 0.35 -11.87
CA LYS A 189 1.50 1.07 -12.98
C LYS A 189 -0.01 1.32 -12.77
N TYR A 190 -0.71 0.40 -12.17
CA TYR A 190 -2.16 0.47 -12.04
C TYR A 190 -2.57 0.71 -10.60
N VAL A 191 -3.35 1.77 -10.33
CA VAL A 191 -3.92 2.02 -9.00
C VAL A 191 -5.39 1.61 -8.97
N LEU A 192 -5.78 0.86 -7.95
CA LEU A 192 -7.15 0.41 -7.76
C LEU A 192 -8.05 1.59 -7.34
N GLU A 193 -9.28 1.61 -7.85
CA GLU A 193 -10.32 2.52 -7.39
C GLU A 193 -11.01 1.96 -6.15
N ASN A 194 -10.72 2.52 -4.98
CA ASN A 194 -11.23 2.03 -3.69
C ASN A 194 -12.76 1.93 -3.65
N SER A 195 -13.48 2.83 -4.34
CA SER A 195 -14.93 2.80 -4.44
C SER A 195 -15.48 1.57 -5.16
N GLN A 196 -14.64 0.85 -5.90
CA GLN A 196 -14.98 -0.37 -6.62
C GLN A 196 -14.62 -1.64 -5.87
N ILE A 197 -13.87 -1.54 -4.77
CA ILE A 197 -13.50 -2.67 -3.91
C ILE A 197 -14.56 -2.79 -2.81
N LYS A 198 -15.55 -3.65 -3.02
CA LYS A 198 -16.66 -3.85 -2.07
C LYS A 198 -16.57 -5.16 -1.31
N SER A 199 -15.68 -6.04 -1.75
CA SER A 199 -15.44 -7.35 -1.16
C SER A 199 -14.00 -7.79 -1.38
N GLU A 200 -13.57 -8.81 -0.65
CA GLU A 200 -12.30 -9.50 -0.88
C GLU A 200 -12.23 -10.10 -2.30
N GLU A 201 -13.36 -10.59 -2.80
CA GLU A 201 -13.46 -11.14 -4.15
C GLU A 201 -13.23 -10.06 -5.22
N ASP A 202 -13.80 -8.86 -5.05
CA ASP A 202 -13.56 -7.73 -5.97
C ASP A 202 -12.08 -7.39 -6.02
N PHE A 203 -11.44 -7.24 -4.86
CA PHE A 203 -10.00 -6.97 -4.76
C PHE A 203 -9.18 -8.05 -5.47
N THR A 204 -9.44 -9.32 -5.14
CA THR A 204 -8.72 -10.46 -5.68
C THR A 204 -8.83 -10.55 -7.21
N ASN A 205 -10.04 -10.35 -7.75
CA ASN A 205 -10.29 -10.39 -9.19
C ASN A 205 -9.59 -9.26 -9.93
N ILE A 206 -9.62 -8.03 -9.38
CA ILE A 206 -8.94 -6.88 -9.98
C ILE A 206 -7.42 -7.09 -9.96
N VAL A 207 -6.86 -7.48 -8.82
CA VAL A 207 -5.41 -7.72 -8.68
C VAL A 207 -4.95 -8.83 -9.63
N LYS A 208 -5.68 -9.94 -9.71
CA LYS A 208 -5.37 -11.05 -10.62
C LYS A 208 -5.37 -10.60 -12.09
N GLU A 209 -6.36 -9.80 -12.49
CA GLU A 209 -6.40 -9.23 -13.85
C GLU A 209 -5.18 -8.37 -14.13
N LEU A 210 -4.79 -7.53 -13.17
CA LEU A 210 -3.68 -6.57 -13.34
C LEU A 210 -2.30 -7.22 -13.30
N LEU A 211 -2.11 -8.26 -12.47
CA LEU A 211 -0.85 -9.02 -12.44
C LEU A 211 -0.57 -9.77 -13.76
N ALA A 212 -1.60 -10.00 -14.57
CA ALA A 212 -1.47 -10.65 -15.88
C ALA A 212 -1.14 -9.68 -17.03
N LYS A 213 -1.10 -8.36 -16.76
CA LYS A 213 -0.75 -7.30 -17.75
C LYS A 213 0.72 -6.98 -17.73
#